data_b16e299e6c24918a78aafa9230c5c112
#
_entry.id   b16e299e6c24918a78aafa9230c5c112
#
_cell.length_a   1.000
_cell.length_b   1.000
_cell.length_c   1.000
_cell.angle_alpha   90.00
_cell.angle_beta   90.00
_cell.angle_gamma   90.00
#
_symmetry.space_group_name_H-M   'P 1'
#
loop_
_entity.id
_entity.type
_entity.pdbx_description
1 polymer ?
#
loop_
_entity_poly.entity_id
_entity_poly.type
_entity_poly.pdbx_seq_one_letter_code
_entity_poly.pdbx_strand_id
1 'polypeptide(L)'
;MRVLLQRVSRAEVRVGERVTGRIAAGYLLLVGLTHDDDDARLTWMADKIVGLRLFSDAEGKMNLGIDDVGGSVLVVSQFTLYGDASKGRRPSFIDAARPETAIPLYERFITLLRERGLRVETGEFGAMMNVELVNDGPVTLWLEK
;
A
#
# COMPACT_ATOMS: atom_id res chain seq x y z
N MET A 1 1.91 -10.35 -6.41
CA MET A 1 1.83 -9.19 -5.50
C MET A 1 0.46 -8.52 -5.61
N ARG A 2 -0.15 -8.16 -4.50
CA ARG A 2 -1.43 -7.44 -4.44
C ARG A 2 -1.29 -6.16 -3.65
N VAL A 3 -1.86 -5.07 -4.15
CA VAL A 3 -1.93 -3.79 -3.44
C VAL A 3 -3.35 -3.28 -3.46
N LEU A 4 -3.92 -3.02 -2.29
CA LEU A 4 -5.12 -2.21 -2.17
C LEU A 4 -4.68 -0.77 -1.92
N LEU A 5 -4.93 0.09 -2.91
CA LEU A 5 -4.61 1.51 -2.87
C LEU A 5 -5.85 2.32 -2.55
N GLN A 6 -5.76 3.20 -1.55
CA GLN A 6 -6.80 4.18 -1.25
C GLN A 6 -6.21 5.58 -1.28
N ARG A 7 -6.83 6.47 -2.04
CA ARG A 7 -6.53 7.91 -1.97
C ARG A 7 -7.05 8.45 -0.64
N VAL A 8 -6.18 9.15 0.08
CA VAL A 8 -6.51 9.64 1.43
C VAL A 8 -6.25 11.13 1.56
N SER A 9 -7.04 11.82 2.40
CA SER A 9 -6.73 13.16 2.89
C SER A 9 -5.80 13.11 4.11
N ARG A 10 -5.82 12.02 4.85
CA ARG A 10 -4.88 11.65 5.92
C ARG A 10 -4.92 10.16 6.19
N ALA A 11 -3.82 9.62 6.68
CA ALA A 11 -3.76 8.25 7.21
C ALA A 11 -2.68 8.12 8.27
N GLU A 12 -2.88 7.18 9.19
CA GLU A 12 -1.97 6.95 10.32
C GLU A 12 -1.98 5.48 10.71
N VAL A 13 -0.83 4.97 11.12
CA VAL A 13 -0.71 3.64 11.74
C VAL A 13 -0.25 3.79 13.17
N ARG A 14 -0.94 3.09 14.07
CA ARG A 14 -0.55 2.96 15.48
C ARG A 14 -0.29 1.51 15.86
N VAL A 15 0.72 1.32 16.68
CA VAL A 15 0.99 0.08 17.42
C VAL A 15 0.92 0.42 18.91
N GLY A 16 -0.16 -0.01 19.57
CA GLY A 16 -0.50 0.50 20.88
C GLY A 16 -0.75 2.01 20.83
N GLU A 17 -0.05 2.78 21.65
CA GLU A 17 -0.14 4.24 21.65
C GLU A 17 0.88 4.93 20.74
N ARG A 18 1.81 4.16 20.15
CA ARG A 18 2.90 4.69 19.31
C ARG A 18 2.46 4.82 17.86
N VAL A 19 2.67 5.98 17.27
CA VAL A 19 2.50 6.22 15.84
C VAL A 19 3.75 5.73 15.11
N THR A 20 3.58 4.79 14.17
CA THR A 20 4.68 4.25 13.35
C THR A 20 4.84 5.01 12.04
N GLY A 21 3.73 5.52 11.49
CA GLY A 21 3.73 6.30 10.26
C GLY A 21 2.47 7.14 10.16
N ARG A 22 2.60 8.33 9.56
CA ARG A 22 1.50 9.27 9.35
C ARG A 22 1.73 10.06 8.08
N ILE A 23 0.67 10.23 7.30
CA ILE A 23 0.66 11.09 6.11
C ILE A 23 -0.55 12.01 6.10
N ALA A 24 -0.43 13.15 5.43
CA ALA A 24 -1.54 13.97 4.99
C ALA A 24 -2.09 13.41 3.65
N ALA A 25 -2.36 14.25 2.66
CA ALA A 25 -2.85 13.79 1.36
C ALA A 25 -1.88 12.82 0.67
N GLY A 26 -2.43 11.80 0.01
CA GLY A 26 -1.65 10.81 -0.70
C GLY A 26 -2.35 9.47 -0.84
N TYR A 27 -1.59 8.38 -0.73
CA TYR A 27 -2.11 7.02 -0.81
C TYR A 27 -1.79 6.21 0.45
N LEU A 28 -2.81 5.50 0.95
CA LEU A 28 -2.59 4.32 1.79
C LEU A 28 -2.44 3.11 0.87
N LEU A 29 -1.36 2.35 1.05
CA LEU A 29 -1.07 1.12 0.31
C LEU A 29 -1.08 -0.06 1.27
N LEU A 30 -2.09 -0.91 1.19
CA LEU A 30 -2.09 -2.22 1.85
C LEU A 30 -1.43 -3.21 0.91
N VAL A 31 -0.33 -3.84 1.34
CA VAL A 31 0.55 -4.65 0.47
C VAL A 31 0.55 -6.10 0.92
N GLY A 32 0.09 -6.98 0.04
CA GLY A 32 0.19 -8.43 0.17
C GLY A 32 1.23 -9.00 -0.79
N LEU A 33 2.03 -9.92 -0.28
CA LEU A 33 3.08 -10.61 -1.03
C LEU A 33 2.79 -12.10 -1.08
N THR A 34 3.13 -12.74 -2.20
CA THR A 34 2.96 -14.17 -2.43
C THR A 34 4.30 -14.85 -2.73
N HIS A 35 4.28 -16.18 -2.82
CA HIS A 35 5.48 -17.02 -2.92
C HIS A 35 6.35 -16.73 -4.15
N ASP A 36 5.73 -16.33 -5.27
CA ASP A 36 6.40 -16.12 -6.57
C ASP A 36 6.77 -14.64 -6.81
N ASP A 37 6.60 -13.78 -5.83
CA ASP A 37 6.95 -12.38 -6.00
C ASP A 37 8.46 -12.18 -6.07
N ASP A 38 8.88 -11.30 -6.98
CA ASP A 38 10.27 -11.00 -7.29
C ASP A 38 10.47 -9.49 -7.52
N ASP A 39 11.72 -9.07 -7.70
CA ASP A 39 12.06 -7.65 -7.92
C ASP A 39 11.37 -7.06 -9.17
N ALA A 40 11.14 -7.87 -10.21
CA ALA A 40 10.46 -7.40 -11.42
C ALA A 40 9.00 -7.03 -11.16
N ARG A 41 8.27 -7.83 -10.37
CA ARG A 41 6.89 -7.53 -9.97
C ARG A 41 6.82 -6.33 -9.05
N LEU A 42 7.74 -6.21 -8.10
CA LEU A 42 7.84 -5.04 -7.20
C LEU A 42 8.09 -3.76 -7.99
N THR A 43 9.03 -3.80 -8.94
CA THR A 43 9.38 -2.68 -9.82
C THR A 43 8.17 -2.24 -10.63
N TRP A 44 7.51 -3.19 -11.29
CA TRP A 44 6.29 -2.91 -12.05
C TRP A 44 5.21 -2.24 -11.18
N MET A 45 5.00 -2.76 -9.97
CA MET A 45 3.99 -2.22 -9.05
C MET A 45 4.34 -0.80 -8.60
N ALA A 46 5.60 -0.55 -8.27
CA ALA A 46 6.08 0.78 -7.90
C ALA A 46 5.90 1.79 -9.05
N ASP A 47 6.30 1.42 -10.28
CA ASP A 47 6.10 2.25 -11.46
C ASP A 47 4.62 2.54 -11.71
N LYS A 48 3.77 1.53 -11.56
CA LYS A 48 2.32 1.68 -11.70
C LYS A 48 1.78 2.70 -10.71
N ILE A 49 2.09 2.56 -9.41
CA ILE A 49 1.58 3.44 -8.35
C ILE A 49 2.02 4.89 -8.55
N VAL A 50 3.29 5.10 -8.86
CA VAL A 50 3.84 6.45 -9.11
C VAL A 50 3.19 7.11 -10.33
N GLY A 51 2.92 6.32 -11.38
CA GLY A 51 2.34 6.82 -12.63
C GLY A 51 0.83 7.04 -12.61
N LEU A 52 0.13 6.60 -11.57
CA LEU A 52 -1.34 6.78 -11.48
C LEU A 52 -1.71 8.25 -11.32
N ARG A 53 -2.75 8.67 -12.03
CA ARG A 53 -3.31 10.03 -11.99
C ARG A 53 -4.67 10.01 -11.31
N LEU A 54 -4.66 10.04 -9.98
CA LEU A 54 -5.87 9.87 -9.17
C LEU A 54 -6.31 11.14 -8.45
N PHE A 55 -5.60 12.25 -8.64
CA PHE A 55 -5.98 13.53 -8.04
C PHE A 55 -6.65 14.45 -9.07
N SER A 56 -7.60 15.24 -8.59
CA SER A 56 -8.38 16.14 -9.44
C SER A 56 -7.53 17.32 -9.92
N ASP A 57 -7.66 17.63 -11.22
CA ASP A 57 -7.15 18.87 -11.79
C ASP A 57 -8.11 20.06 -11.53
N ALA A 58 -7.79 21.22 -12.10
CA ALA A 58 -8.60 22.44 -11.97
C ALA A 58 -10.03 22.30 -12.53
N GLU A 59 -10.26 21.30 -13.42
CA GLU A 59 -11.57 21.01 -14.01
C GLU A 59 -12.33 19.90 -13.25
N GLY A 60 -11.76 19.39 -12.14
CA GLY A 60 -12.34 18.32 -11.33
C GLY A 60 -12.17 16.92 -11.93
N LYS A 61 -11.29 16.74 -12.93
CA LYS A 61 -11.00 15.44 -13.52
C LYS A 61 -9.79 14.79 -12.87
N MET A 62 -9.83 13.48 -12.68
CA MET A 62 -8.66 12.69 -12.24
C MET A 62 -7.57 12.75 -13.31
N ASN A 63 -6.58 13.60 -13.13
CA ASN A 63 -5.53 13.87 -14.11
C ASN A 63 -4.16 14.17 -13.50
N LEU A 64 -4.11 14.47 -12.20
CA LEU A 64 -2.85 14.77 -11.50
C LEU A 64 -2.32 13.52 -10.80
N GLY A 65 -1.00 13.35 -10.85
CA GLY A 65 -0.28 12.32 -10.10
C GLY A 65 -0.02 12.73 -8.66
N ILE A 66 0.50 11.80 -7.88
CA ILE A 66 0.81 12.04 -6.47
C ILE A 66 1.87 13.13 -6.29
N ASP A 67 2.85 13.21 -7.20
CA ASP A 67 3.90 14.24 -7.17
C ASP A 67 3.35 15.64 -7.44
N ASP A 68 2.37 15.76 -8.34
CA ASP A 68 1.74 17.05 -8.70
C ASP A 68 1.07 17.71 -7.50
N VAL A 69 0.62 16.92 -6.54
CA VAL A 69 -0.07 17.41 -5.33
C VAL A 69 0.81 17.39 -4.09
N GLY A 70 2.09 17.03 -4.23
CA GLY A 70 3.01 16.90 -3.10
C GLY A 70 2.59 15.83 -2.10
N GLY A 71 1.93 14.77 -2.58
CA GLY A 71 1.40 13.70 -1.75
C GLY A 71 2.48 12.78 -1.20
N SER A 72 2.09 11.97 -0.22
CA SER A 72 2.94 10.96 0.41
C SER A 72 2.26 9.58 0.36
N VAL A 73 3.02 8.52 0.57
CA VAL A 73 2.46 7.18 0.70
C VAL A 73 2.68 6.60 2.08
N LEU A 74 1.68 5.91 2.60
CA LEU A 74 1.76 5.11 3.82
C LEU A 74 1.63 3.65 3.43
N VAL A 75 2.72 2.89 3.60
CA VAL A 75 2.80 1.48 3.20
C VAL A 75 2.60 0.58 4.41
N VAL A 76 1.63 -0.31 4.33
CA VAL A 76 1.26 -1.25 5.40
C VAL A 76 1.27 -2.67 4.85
N SER A 77 2.00 -3.56 5.51
CA SER A 77 1.97 -4.98 5.17
C SER A 77 0.60 -5.59 5.50
N GLN A 78 0.02 -6.31 4.54
CA GLN A 78 -1.33 -6.87 4.62
C GLN A 78 -1.38 -8.26 3.95
N PHE A 79 -0.85 -9.28 4.60
CA PHE A 79 -0.84 -10.64 4.05
C PHE A 79 -2.25 -11.19 3.80
N THR A 80 -3.24 -10.71 4.56
CA THR A 80 -4.64 -11.13 4.42
C THR A 80 -5.28 -10.78 3.07
N LEU A 81 -4.62 -9.96 2.21
CA LEU A 81 -5.04 -9.78 0.83
C LEU A 81 -4.96 -11.09 0.02
N TYR A 82 -4.17 -12.07 0.49
CA TYR A 82 -4.12 -13.43 -0.04
C TYR A 82 -5.02 -14.41 0.72
N GLY A 83 -5.92 -13.91 1.55
CA GLY A 83 -6.91 -14.74 2.23
C GLY A 83 -7.94 -15.29 1.26
N ASP A 84 -8.11 -16.62 1.26
CA ASP A 84 -9.18 -17.32 0.55
C ASP A 84 -10.30 -17.68 1.55
N ALA A 85 -11.44 -17.03 1.41
CA ALA A 85 -12.65 -17.28 2.19
C ALA A 85 -13.75 -17.99 1.36
N SER A 86 -13.40 -18.59 0.23
CA SER A 86 -14.37 -19.24 -0.66
C SER A 86 -14.99 -20.51 -0.05
N LYS A 87 -14.29 -21.16 0.88
CA LYS A 87 -14.74 -22.39 1.55
C LYS A 87 -14.79 -22.23 3.06
N GLY A 88 -15.97 -22.51 3.62
CA GLY A 88 -16.16 -22.46 5.07
C GLY A 88 -16.13 -21.04 5.66
N ARG A 89 -15.87 -20.94 6.97
CA ARG A 89 -15.92 -19.67 7.72
C ARG A 89 -14.56 -19.17 8.20
N ARG A 90 -13.51 -19.96 8.00
CA ARG A 90 -12.13 -19.61 8.35
C ARG A 90 -11.35 -19.38 7.05
N PRO A 91 -10.82 -18.17 6.82
CA PRO A 91 -10.02 -17.91 5.63
C PRO A 91 -8.72 -18.73 5.66
N SER A 92 -8.28 -19.18 4.49
CA SER A 92 -6.97 -19.80 4.29
C SER A 92 -5.98 -18.72 3.81
N PHE A 93 -4.76 -18.75 4.32
CA PHE A 93 -3.68 -17.82 3.95
C PHE A 93 -2.48 -18.54 3.33
N ILE A 94 -2.70 -19.73 2.74
CA ILE A 94 -1.62 -20.55 2.18
C ILE A 94 -0.90 -19.87 1.01
N ASP A 95 -1.58 -18.95 0.31
CA ASP A 95 -1.01 -18.21 -0.82
C ASP A 95 -0.21 -16.97 -0.39
N ALA A 96 -0.27 -16.59 0.88
CA ALA A 96 0.54 -15.51 1.41
C ALA A 96 1.99 -15.95 1.60
N ALA A 97 2.95 -15.14 1.17
CA ALA A 97 4.36 -15.36 1.45
C ALA A 97 4.63 -15.38 2.95
N ARG A 98 5.49 -16.31 3.38
CA ARG A 98 5.92 -16.38 4.78
C ARG A 98 6.81 -15.18 5.13
N PRO A 99 6.91 -14.79 6.42
CA PRO A 99 7.68 -13.62 6.83
C PRO A 99 9.12 -13.60 6.32
N GLU A 100 9.79 -14.75 6.27
CA GLU A 100 11.18 -14.87 5.80
C GLU A 100 11.35 -14.42 4.34
N THR A 101 10.32 -14.59 3.54
CA THR A 101 10.27 -14.15 2.13
C THR A 101 9.65 -12.76 2.01
N ALA A 102 8.58 -12.49 2.75
CA ALA A 102 7.81 -11.26 2.63
C ALA A 102 8.56 -10.02 3.14
N ILE A 103 9.31 -10.14 4.25
CA ILE A 103 10.00 -8.99 4.84
C ILE A 103 11.01 -8.35 3.87
N PRO A 104 11.96 -9.11 3.25
CA PRO A 104 12.88 -8.52 2.29
C PRO A 104 12.20 -7.89 1.07
N LEU A 105 11.13 -8.52 0.56
CA LEU A 105 10.36 -7.98 -0.57
C LEU A 105 9.61 -6.70 -0.18
N TYR A 106 9.03 -6.66 1.00
CA TYR A 106 8.35 -5.48 1.53
C TYR A 106 9.31 -4.29 1.69
N GLU A 107 10.49 -4.53 2.28
CA GLU A 107 11.53 -3.51 2.43
C GLU A 107 12.05 -3.02 1.07
N ARG A 108 12.24 -3.95 0.12
CA ARG A 108 12.64 -3.62 -1.23
C ARG A 108 11.59 -2.76 -1.95
N PHE A 109 10.31 -3.07 -1.78
CA PHE A 109 9.21 -2.30 -2.35
C PHE A 109 9.19 -0.85 -1.82
N ILE A 110 9.40 -0.66 -0.51
CA ILE A 110 9.51 0.67 0.10
C ILE A 110 10.69 1.44 -0.51
N THR A 111 11.84 0.78 -0.66
CA THR A 111 13.03 1.37 -1.29
C THR A 111 12.73 1.81 -2.72
N LEU A 112 12.06 0.96 -3.52
CA LEU A 112 11.68 1.28 -4.91
C LEU A 112 10.76 2.51 -5.00
N LEU A 113 9.83 2.69 -4.08
CA LEU A 113 8.98 3.88 -4.02
C LEU A 113 9.78 5.14 -3.67
N ARG A 114 10.72 5.04 -2.72
CA ARG A 114 11.61 6.15 -2.34
C ARG A 114 12.56 6.54 -3.47
N GLU A 115 13.13 5.56 -4.18
CA GLU A 115 14.00 5.79 -5.36
C GLU A 115 13.28 6.56 -6.48
N ARG A 116 11.94 6.48 -6.53
CA ARG A 116 11.08 7.23 -7.46
C ARG A 116 10.64 8.60 -6.94
N GLY A 117 11.24 9.05 -5.84
CA GLY A 117 11.00 10.38 -5.28
C GLY A 117 9.83 10.48 -4.31
N LEU A 118 9.12 9.40 -4.03
CA LEU A 118 7.99 9.45 -3.11
C LEU A 118 8.44 9.55 -1.65
N ARG A 119 7.74 10.37 -0.88
CA ARG A 119 7.83 10.38 0.57
C ARG A 119 7.05 9.19 1.12
N VAL A 120 7.76 8.25 1.77
CA VAL A 120 7.20 6.99 2.23
C VAL A 120 7.26 6.90 3.74
N GLU A 121 6.08 6.78 4.36
CA GLU A 121 5.88 6.36 5.74
C GLU A 121 5.42 4.89 5.78
N THR A 122 5.61 4.23 6.89
CA THR A 122 5.31 2.79 6.99
C THR A 122 4.59 2.43 8.28
N GLY A 123 3.86 1.29 8.25
CA GLY A 123 3.51 0.54 9.45
C GLY A 123 4.71 -0.25 9.98
N GLU A 124 4.43 -1.20 10.85
CA GLU A 124 5.41 -2.11 11.42
C GLU A 124 5.05 -3.56 11.04
N PHE A 125 5.91 -4.20 10.26
CA PHE A 125 5.66 -5.55 9.77
C PHE A 125 5.46 -6.54 10.92
N GLY A 126 4.36 -7.31 10.86
CA GLY A 126 4.02 -8.34 11.85
C GLY A 126 3.43 -7.82 13.16
N ALA A 127 3.34 -6.51 13.37
CA ALA A 127 2.72 -5.95 14.56
C ALA A 127 1.19 -5.92 14.45
N MET A 128 0.52 -5.84 15.60
CA MET A 128 -0.90 -5.51 15.66
C MET A 128 -1.06 -4.00 15.44
N MET A 129 -1.56 -3.64 14.27
CA MET A 129 -1.67 -2.25 13.83
C MET A 129 -3.13 -1.79 13.82
N ASN A 130 -3.36 -0.57 14.30
CA ASN A 130 -4.57 0.20 14.02
C ASN A 130 -4.28 1.14 12.85
N VAL A 131 -4.96 0.93 11.74
CA VAL A 131 -4.82 1.75 10.54
C VAL A 131 -6.01 2.70 10.45
N GLU A 132 -5.76 3.97 10.67
CA GLU A 132 -6.77 5.02 10.58
C GLU A 132 -6.58 5.80 9.26
N LEU A 133 -7.66 6.06 8.54
CA LEU A 133 -7.62 6.81 7.30
C LEU A 133 -8.92 7.56 7.04
N VAL A 134 -8.82 8.60 6.22
CA VAL A 134 -9.97 9.21 5.56
C VAL A 134 -9.82 8.95 4.06
N ASN A 135 -10.65 8.05 3.55
CA ASN A 135 -10.67 7.73 2.12
C ASN A 135 -11.32 8.88 1.35
N ASP A 136 -10.51 9.58 0.60
CA ASP A 136 -10.92 10.78 -0.14
C ASP A 136 -11.55 10.40 -1.47
N GLY A 137 -12.80 10.82 -1.65
CA GLY A 137 -13.52 10.60 -2.89
C GLY A 137 -14.83 9.81 -2.79
N PRO A 138 -14.90 8.55 -2.38
CA PRO A 138 -13.81 7.61 -2.14
C PRO A 138 -13.14 7.12 -3.43
N VAL A 139 -11.83 6.88 -3.37
CA VAL A 139 -11.04 6.26 -4.45
C VAL A 139 -10.28 5.09 -3.87
N THR A 140 -10.60 3.90 -4.33
CA THR A 140 -10.02 2.64 -3.90
C THR A 140 -9.79 1.75 -5.10
N LEU A 141 -8.55 1.30 -5.30
CA LEU A 141 -8.16 0.45 -6.42
C LEU A 141 -7.52 -0.84 -5.92
N TRP A 142 -7.81 -1.92 -6.62
CA TRP A 142 -7.11 -3.19 -6.50
C TRP A 142 -6.08 -3.30 -7.62
N LEU A 143 -4.80 -3.46 -7.24
CA LEU A 143 -3.69 -3.67 -8.17
C LEU A 143 -3.11 -5.06 -7.93
N GLU A 144 -2.86 -5.79 -8.99
CA GLU A 144 -2.29 -7.15 -8.93
C GLU A 144 -1.28 -7.37 -10.06
N LYS A 145 -0.18 -8.05 -9.72
CA LYS A 145 0.85 -8.43 -10.69
C LYS A 145 1.45 -9.79 -10.35
#